data_e787142ae8a4db438e1727f79426228a
#
_entry.id   e787142ae8a4db438e1727f79426228a
#
_cell.length_a   1.000
_cell.length_b   1.000
_cell.length_c   1.000
_cell.angle_alpha   90.00
_cell.angle_beta   90.00
_cell.angle_gamma   90.00
#
_symmetry.space_group_name_H-M   'P 1'
#
loop_
_entity.id
_entity.type
_entity.pdbx_description
1 polymer ?
#
loop_
_entity_poly.entity_id
_entity_poly.type
_entity_poly.pdbx_seq_one_letter_code
_entity_poly.pdbx_strand_id
1 'polypeptide(L)'
;LQLVFNTLIAASAIVLAALSFRLVYVTARFFHFAHALTISIGGYAAWSFFNYCAANPYWAFLSAVILTGAAGTLSFMVFLRPLMTKGASPLVLLLASLAIHLIFQHTIALIFGEDARSVWSLEQMPVYSFAGGHLTVVQCWLIAFAVGVSVLMGCSASFSIFGKQQAAVAEHSELSTIFGIDVLSVQMKVFLIASAVGGGLGALVGMDLSISPGMGFDWLLPGVVALLVGGIYRIRYVVLASVMLASVRTAVIWYLGSMWQDIFIYSVLFLYLFLRPEILVGDEMQ
;
A
#
# COMPACT_ATOMS: atom_id res chain seq x y z
N LEU A 1 12.14 24.42 -5.00
CA LEU A 1 12.69 23.19 -4.39
C LEU A 1 11.64 22.48 -3.53
N GLN A 2 10.83 23.22 -2.73
CA GLN A 2 9.76 22.63 -1.89
C GLN A 2 8.78 21.80 -2.70
N LEU A 3 8.41 22.21 -3.91
CA LEU A 3 7.54 21.45 -4.81
C LEU A 3 8.14 20.08 -5.18
N VAL A 4 9.46 20.01 -5.37
CA VAL A 4 10.17 18.75 -5.63
C VAL A 4 10.14 17.84 -4.41
N PHE A 5 10.33 18.38 -3.21
CA PHE A 5 10.24 17.61 -1.97
C PHE A 5 8.81 17.07 -1.73
N ASN A 6 7.79 17.91 -1.93
CA ASN A 6 6.41 17.48 -1.82
C ASN A 6 6.07 16.37 -2.84
N THR A 7 6.61 16.48 -4.06
CA THR A 7 6.46 15.42 -5.07
C THR A 7 7.15 14.12 -4.64
N LEU A 8 8.36 14.18 -4.08
CA LEU A 8 9.07 13.00 -3.60
C LEU A 8 8.35 12.32 -2.43
N ILE A 9 7.80 13.10 -1.49
CA ILE A 9 7.01 12.58 -0.36
C ILE A 9 5.76 11.87 -0.89
N ALA A 10 4.98 12.53 -1.75
CA ALA A 10 3.79 11.95 -2.33
C ALA A 10 4.11 10.71 -3.19
N ALA A 11 5.18 10.76 -3.99
CA ALA A 11 5.64 9.62 -4.79
C ALA A 11 6.02 8.44 -3.90
N SER A 12 6.71 8.67 -2.80
CA SER A 12 7.12 7.62 -1.85
C SER A 12 5.91 6.90 -1.26
N ALA A 13 4.88 7.65 -0.85
CA ALA A 13 3.65 7.06 -0.34
C ALA A 13 2.91 6.24 -1.42
N ILE A 14 2.75 6.79 -2.63
CA ILE A 14 2.09 6.10 -3.74
C ILE A 14 2.88 4.85 -4.18
N VAL A 15 4.21 4.91 -4.21
CA VAL A 15 5.08 3.76 -4.52
C VAL A 15 4.87 2.64 -3.50
N LEU A 16 4.88 2.94 -2.21
CA LEU A 16 4.67 1.94 -1.15
C LEU A 16 3.29 1.29 -1.26
N ALA A 17 2.24 2.09 -1.46
CA ALA A 17 0.88 1.60 -1.67
C ALA A 17 0.80 0.72 -2.93
N ALA A 18 1.36 1.16 -4.05
CA ALA A 18 1.35 0.43 -5.30
C ALA A 18 2.13 -0.90 -5.22
N LEU A 19 3.32 -0.89 -4.62
CA LEU A 19 4.15 -2.08 -4.51
C LEU A 19 3.60 -3.09 -3.52
N SER A 20 3.07 -2.64 -2.38
CA SER A 20 2.43 -3.54 -1.41
C SER A 20 1.19 -4.20 -1.99
N PHE A 21 0.33 -3.45 -2.66
CA PHE A 21 -0.84 -3.99 -3.35
C PHE A 21 -0.47 -4.93 -4.50
N ARG A 22 0.56 -4.56 -5.30
CA ARG A 22 1.07 -5.38 -6.38
C ARG A 22 1.47 -6.79 -5.92
N LEU A 23 2.14 -6.92 -4.77
CA LEU A 23 2.54 -8.22 -4.22
C LEU A 23 1.34 -9.15 -4.08
N VAL A 24 0.26 -8.66 -3.49
CA VAL A 24 -0.97 -9.44 -3.29
C VAL A 24 -1.64 -9.71 -4.63
N TYR A 25 -1.82 -8.68 -5.46
CA TYR A 25 -2.54 -8.80 -6.73
C TYR A 25 -1.89 -9.80 -7.68
N VAL A 26 -0.57 -9.74 -7.85
CA VAL A 26 0.17 -10.66 -8.73
C VAL A 26 0.03 -12.12 -8.28
N THR A 27 0.03 -12.36 -6.97
CA THR A 27 0.03 -13.72 -6.42
C THR A 27 -1.38 -14.30 -6.26
N ALA A 28 -2.35 -13.47 -5.86
CA ALA A 28 -3.71 -13.93 -5.56
C ALA A 28 -4.69 -13.73 -6.73
N ARG A 29 -4.31 -12.99 -7.77
CA ARG A 29 -5.08 -12.75 -9.00
C ARG A 29 -6.47 -12.15 -8.79
N PHE A 30 -6.67 -11.37 -7.72
CA PHE A 30 -7.88 -10.58 -7.49
C PHE A 30 -7.55 -9.25 -6.80
N PHE A 31 -8.43 -8.26 -6.96
CA PHE A 31 -8.30 -6.97 -6.29
C PHE A 31 -8.65 -7.10 -4.81
N HIS A 32 -7.65 -6.98 -3.96
CA HIS A 32 -7.76 -7.14 -2.51
C HIS A 32 -7.94 -5.80 -1.79
N PHE A 33 -9.17 -5.29 -1.73
CA PHE A 33 -9.44 -3.99 -1.10
C PHE A 33 -9.27 -3.98 0.43
N ALA A 34 -9.37 -5.13 1.10
CA ALA A 34 -9.02 -5.19 2.53
C ALA A 34 -7.53 -4.85 2.81
N HIS A 35 -6.68 -4.77 1.77
CA HIS A 35 -5.31 -4.28 1.93
C HIS A 35 -5.26 -2.82 2.42
N ALA A 36 -6.26 -1.99 2.13
CA ALA A 36 -6.38 -0.65 2.70
C ALA A 36 -6.38 -0.64 4.23
N LEU A 37 -6.96 -1.68 4.85
CA LEU A 37 -6.93 -1.80 6.31
C LEU A 37 -5.53 -1.88 6.89
N THR A 38 -4.59 -2.49 6.19
CA THR A 38 -3.21 -2.60 6.70
C THR A 38 -2.58 -1.22 6.86
N ILE A 39 -2.92 -0.27 5.98
CA ILE A 39 -2.48 1.11 6.07
C ILE A 39 -3.14 1.79 7.28
N SER A 40 -4.47 1.69 7.43
CA SER A 40 -5.18 2.25 8.60
C SER A 40 -4.69 1.64 9.91
N ILE A 41 -4.63 0.29 10.01
CA ILE A 41 -4.14 -0.40 11.21
C ILE A 41 -2.71 0.03 11.53
N GLY A 42 -1.84 0.21 10.53
CA GLY A 42 -0.47 0.68 10.72
C GLY A 42 -0.41 2.06 11.37
N GLY A 43 -1.22 3.00 10.90
CA GLY A 43 -1.34 4.32 11.51
C GLY A 43 -1.82 4.24 12.96
N TYR A 44 -2.93 3.55 13.21
CA TYR A 44 -3.47 3.39 14.57
C TYR A 44 -2.55 2.61 15.51
N ALA A 45 -1.85 1.60 15.03
CA ALA A 45 -0.85 0.88 15.82
C ALA A 45 0.30 1.80 16.22
N ALA A 46 0.85 2.58 15.30
CA ALA A 46 1.89 3.54 15.59
C ALA A 46 1.42 4.60 16.59
N TRP A 47 0.22 5.12 16.41
CA TRP A 47 -0.38 6.09 17.32
C TRP A 47 -0.57 5.51 18.73
N SER A 48 -1.10 4.30 18.82
CA SER A 48 -1.34 3.64 20.11
C SER A 48 -0.04 3.36 20.87
N PHE A 49 0.98 2.85 20.18
CA PHE A 49 2.29 2.62 20.80
C PHE A 49 2.96 3.92 21.25
N PHE A 50 2.87 4.97 20.45
CA PHE A 50 3.45 6.25 20.80
C PHE A 50 2.78 6.87 22.03
N ASN A 51 1.45 6.88 22.08
CA ASN A 51 0.70 7.56 23.13
C ASN A 51 0.53 6.75 24.41
N TYR A 52 0.31 5.42 24.31
CA TYR A 52 0.05 4.60 25.50
C TYR A 52 1.30 3.97 26.09
N CYS A 53 2.31 3.66 25.26
CA CYS A 53 3.54 3.05 25.73
C CYS A 53 4.69 4.05 25.87
N ALA A 54 4.44 5.36 25.63
CA ALA A 54 5.46 6.41 25.58
C ALA A 54 6.69 5.97 24.75
N ALA A 55 6.42 5.23 23.67
CA ALA A 55 7.46 4.60 22.88
C ALA A 55 8.15 5.62 21.97
N ASN A 56 9.45 5.42 21.76
CA ASN A 56 10.17 6.17 20.74
C ASN A 56 9.52 5.92 19.36
N PRO A 57 9.43 6.92 18.45
CA PRO A 57 8.87 6.78 17.10
C PRO A 57 9.37 5.57 16.30
N TYR A 58 10.63 5.17 16.51
CA TYR A 58 11.19 3.97 15.86
C TYR A 58 10.47 2.69 16.29
N TRP A 59 10.19 2.54 17.60
CA TRP A 59 9.47 1.38 18.11
C TRP A 59 7.99 1.40 17.72
N ALA A 60 7.39 2.60 17.65
CA ALA A 60 6.03 2.77 17.14
C ALA A 60 5.94 2.34 15.67
N PHE A 61 6.89 2.73 14.82
CA PHE A 61 6.99 2.28 13.43
C PHE A 61 7.19 0.75 13.34
N LEU A 62 8.14 0.19 14.09
CA LEU A 62 8.43 -1.24 14.06
C LEU A 62 7.23 -2.08 14.51
N SER A 63 6.54 -1.63 15.56
CA SER A 63 5.33 -2.30 16.06
C SER A 63 4.21 -2.28 15.00
N ALA A 64 4.03 -1.17 14.30
CA ALA A 64 3.06 -1.08 13.21
C ALA A 64 3.38 -2.08 12.10
N VAL A 65 4.62 -2.18 11.65
CA VAL A 65 5.07 -3.12 10.61
C VAL A 65 4.80 -4.58 11.02
N ILE A 66 5.16 -4.95 12.26
CA ILE A 66 4.98 -6.32 12.77
C ILE A 66 3.49 -6.66 12.94
N LEU A 67 2.74 -5.80 13.60
CA LEU A 67 1.31 -6.03 13.87
C LEU A 67 0.49 -6.11 12.58
N THR A 68 0.75 -5.24 11.63
CA THR A 68 0.03 -5.26 10.35
C THR A 68 0.41 -6.45 9.49
N GLY A 69 1.68 -6.86 9.50
CA GLY A 69 2.11 -8.08 8.83
C GLY A 69 1.38 -9.31 9.38
N ALA A 70 1.30 -9.43 10.71
CA ALA A 70 0.57 -10.50 11.38
C ALA A 70 -0.94 -10.43 11.10
N ALA A 71 -1.56 -9.24 11.23
CA ALA A 71 -2.98 -9.02 10.98
C ALA A 71 -3.39 -9.35 9.54
N GLY A 72 -2.58 -8.93 8.56
CA GLY A 72 -2.84 -9.23 7.14
C GLY A 72 -2.72 -10.72 6.83
N THR A 73 -1.72 -11.40 7.39
CA THR A 73 -1.58 -12.85 7.26
C THR A 73 -2.75 -13.59 7.92
N LEU A 74 -3.17 -13.15 9.11
CA LEU A 74 -4.33 -13.71 9.81
C LEU A 74 -5.61 -13.50 9.00
N SER A 75 -5.82 -12.29 8.47
CA SER A 75 -6.96 -11.98 7.60
C SER A 75 -7.00 -12.88 6.37
N PHE A 76 -5.86 -13.11 5.73
CA PHE A 76 -5.77 -14.06 4.63
C PHE A 76 -6.17 -15.47 5.06
N MET A 77 -5.62 -15.99 6.15
CA MET A 77 -5.90 -17.35 6.62
C MET A 77 -7.35 -17.57 7.01
N VAL A 78 -7.95 -16.60 7.71
CA VAL A 78 -9.30 -16.74 8.29
C VAL A 78 -10.39 -16.50 7.26
N PHE A 79 -10.22 -15.49 6.39
CA PHE A 79 -11.29 -15.05 5.50
C PHE A 79 -11.06 -15.45 4.05
N LEU A 80 -9.89 -15.19 3.49
CA LEU A 80 -9.67 -15.34 2.05
C LEU A 80 -9.34 -16.77 1.64
N ARG A 81 -8.45 -17.42 2.39
CA ARG A 81 -8.05 -18.80 2.09
C ARG A 81 -9.25 -19.76 2.02
N PRO A 82 -10.19 -19.76 3.00
CA PRO A 82 -11.35 -20.66 2.91
C PRO A 82 -12.23 -20.42 1.68
N LEU A 83 -12.33 -19.17 1.22
CA LEU A 83 -13.06 -18.84 -0.01
C LEU A 83 -12.30 -19.33 -1.25
N MET A 84 -10.99 -19.10 -1.30
CA MET A 84 -10.15 -19.56 -2.40
C MET A 84 -10.13 -21.08 -2.52
N THR A 85 -10.03 -21.82 -1.42
CA THR A 85 -10.07 -23.29 -1.42
C THR A 85 -11.43 -23.88 -1.85
N LYS A 86 -12.51 -23.12 -1.71
CA LYS A 86 -13.84 -23.47 -2.22
C LYS A 86 -14.05 -23.07 -3.68
N GLY A 87 -13.03 -22.57 -4.37
CA GLY A 87 -13.13 -22.15 -5.77
C GLY A 87 -13.92 -20.86 -5.99
N ALA A 88 -13.93 -19.95 -5.01
CA ALA A 88 -14.60 -18.66 -5.17
C ALA A 88 -14.01 -17.87 -6.35
N SER A 89 -14.88 -17.27 -7.17
CA SER A 89 -14.46 -16.45 -8.30
C SER A 89 -13.72 -15.17 -7.84
N PRO A 90 -12.88 -14.56 -8.69
CA PRO A 90 -12.20 -13.32 -8.37
C PRO A 90 -13.15 -12.19 -7.93
N LEU A 91 -14.36 -12.13 -8.50
CA LEU A 91 -15.38 -11.16 -8.12
C LEU A 91 -15.88 -11.39 -6.69
N VAL A 92 -16.12 -12.66 -6.30
CA VAL A 92 -16.53 -13.00 -4.92
C VAL A 92 -15.43 -12.63 -3.93
N LEU A 93 -14.16 -12.89 -4.26
CA LEU A 93 -13.01 -12.52 -3.41
C LEU A 93 -12.87 -11.00 -3.29
N LEU A 94 -13.09 -10.25 -4.38
CA LEU A 94 -13.12 -8.79 -4.37
C LEU A 94 -14.20 -8.27 -3.42
N LEU A 95 -15.44 -8.73 -3.57
CA LEU A 95 -16.57 -8.31 -2.73
C LEU A 95 -16.36 -8.70 -1.27
N ALA A 96 -15.86 -9.90 -1.00
CA ALA A 96 -15.52 -10.34 0.34
C ALA A 96 -14.44 -9.44 0.97
N SER A 97 -13.39 -9.10 0.22
CA SER A 97 -12.33 -8.22 0.71
C SER A 97 -12.83 -6.80 0.97
N LEU A 98 -13.76 -6.29 0.17
CA LEU A 98 -14.41 -5.00 0.39
C LEU A 98 -15.28 -5.03 1.65
N ALA A 99 -16.07 -6.10 1.85
CA ALA A 99 -16.86 -6.27 3.06
C ALA A 99 -15.99 -6.32 4.32
N ILE A 100 -14.89 -7.07 4.28
CA ILE A 100 -13.89 -7.10 5.36
C ILE A 100 -13.36 -5.70 5.64
N HIS A 101 -13.00 -4.95 4.60
CA HIS A 101 -12.55 -3.58 4.75
C HIS A 101 -13.57 -2.72 5.48
N LEU A 102 -14.82 -2.68 5.03
CA LEU A 102 -15.87 -1.86 5.62
C LEU A 102 -16.13 -2.23 7.09
N ILE A 103 -16.23 -3.54 7.40
CA ILE A 103 -16.46 -4.01 8.76
C ILE A 103 -15.35 -3.50 9.69
N PHE A 104 -14.09 -3.71 9.33
CA PHE A 104 -12.97 -3.31 10.18
C PHE A 104 -12.75 -1.80 10.22
N GLN A 105 -12.99 -1.08 9.12
CA GLN A 105 -12.94 0.39 9.11
C GLN A 105 -13.94 0.98 10.11
N HIS A 106 -15.19 0.52 10.09
CA HIS A 106 -16.19 0.96 11.05
C HIS A 106 -15.91 0.46 12.48
N THR A 107 -15.30 -0.70 12.65
CA THR A 107 -14.82 -1.16 13.96
C THR A 107 -13.74 -0.22 14.52
N ILE A 108 -12.80 0.21 13.69
CA ILE A 108 -11.79 1.20 14.08
C ILE A 108 -12.47 2.54 14.46
N ALA A 109 -13.45 2.99 13.66
CA ALA A 109 -14.20 4.20 13.95
C ALA A 109 -14.98 4.11 15.27
N LEU A 110 -15.56 2.95 15.60
CA LEU A 110 -16.23 2.73 16.89
C LEU A 110 -15.27 2.75 18.09
N ILE A 111 -14.06 2.22 17.93
CA ILE A 111 -13.06 2.14 19.02
C ILE A 111 -12.35 3.49 19.22
N PHE A 112 -11.94 4.12 18.14
CA PHE A 112 -11.08 5.31 18.17
C PHE A 112 -11.84 6.61 17.86
N GLY A 113 -13.08 6.56 17.38
CA GLY A 113 -13.83 7.72 16.88
C GLY A 113 -13.49 8.00 15.41
N GLU A 114 -14.26 8.90 14.80
CA GLU A 114 -14.08 9.32 13.40
C GLU A 114 -13.13 10.51 13.23
N ASP A 115 -12.82 11.21 14.33
CA ASP A 115 -11.95 12.38 14.30
C ASP A 115 -10.52 12.05 13.89
N ALA A 116 -9.94 12.94 13.10
CA ALA A 116 -8.54 12.84 12.71
C ALA A 116 -7.64 13.00 13.95
N ARG A 117 -6.70 12.08 14.13
CA ARG A 117 -5.75 12.06 15.25
C ARG A 117 -4.33 12.32 14.74
N SER A 118 -3.59 13.13 15.47
CA SER A 118 -2.17 13.32 15.22
C SER A 118 -1.34 12.44 16.16
N VAL A 119 -0.30 11.83 15.63
CA VAL A 119 0.68 11.05 16.42
C VAL A 119 1.64 11.97 17.13
N TRP A 120 2.06 13.05 16.46
CA TRP A 120 3.11 13.94 16.92
C TRP A 120 2.64 15.40 16.83
N SER A 121 2.97 16.23 17.82
CA SER A 121 2.78 17.67 17.66
C SER A 121 3.84 18.22 16.68
N LEU A 122 3.39 19.05 15.74
CA LEU A 122 4.26 19.67 14.72
C LEU A 122 5.46 20.41 15.32
N GLU A 123 5.32 20.94 16.54
CA GLU A 123 6.38 21.65 17.26
C GLU A 123 7.53 20.74 17.73
N GLN A 124 7.30 19.44 17.85
CA GLN A 124 8.27 18.49 18.35
C GLN A 124 9.01 17.74 17.23
N MET A 125 8.61 17.92 15.97
CA MET A 125 9.26 17.26 14.85
C MET A 125 10.54 17.99 14.42
N PRO A 126 11.70 17.32 14.43
CA PRO A 126 12.89 17.87 13.82
C PRO A 126 12.69 18.13 12.32
N VAL A 127 12.99 19.36 11.89
CA VAL A 127 12.87 19.77 10.48
C VAL A 127 14.26 20.06 9.94
N TYR A 128 14.59 19.45 8.83
CA TYR A 128 15.83 19.74 8.10
C TYR A 128 15.55 20.76 7.01
N SER A 129 16.30 21.87 7.02
CA SER A 129 16.24 22.91 5.99
C SER A 129 17.40 22.71 5.01
N PHE A 130 17.08 22.48 3.74
CA PHE A 130 18.08 22.31 2.71
C PHE A 130 17.74 23.16 1.48
N ALA A 131 18.63 24.06 1.11
CA ALA A 131 18.54 24.92 -0.08
C ALA A 131 17.17 25.64 -0.26
N GLY A 132 16.55 26.09 0.86
CA GLY A 132 15.26 26.79 0.87
C GLY A 132 14.01 25.88 0.81
N GLY A 133 14.20 24.58 0.98
CA GLY A 133 13.11 23.63 1.23
C GLY A 133 13.22 23.01 2.63
N HIS A 134 12.11 22.47 3.12
CA HIS A 134 12.00 21.87 4.45
C HIS A 134 11.51 20.44 4.34
N LEU A 135 12.15 19.53 5.09
CA LEU A 135 11.77 18.12 5.22
C LEU A 135 11.74 17.74 6.69
N THR A 136 10.68 17.07 7.12
CA THR A 136 10.62 16.46 8.45
C THR A 136 11.42 15.16 8.49
N VAL A 137 11.86 14.75 9.68
CA VAL A 137 12.52 13.45 9.87
C VAL A 137 11.63 12.30 9.38
N VAL A 138 10.32 12.37 9.62
CA VAL A 138 9.35 11.34 9.19
C VAL A 138 9.27 11.26 7.67
N GLN A 139 9.30 12.40 6.97
CA GLN A 139 9.33 12.44 5.50
C GLN A 139 10.62 11.82 4.94
N CYS A 140 11.75 12.06 5.60
CA CYS A 140 13.00 11.39 5.23
C CYS A 140 12.91 9.87 5.42
N TRP A 141 12.27 9.38 6.49
CA TRP A 141 12.04 7.95 6.70
C TRP A 141 11.08 7.37 5.65
N LEU A 142 10.05 8.10 5.27
CA LEU A 142 9.11 7.68 4.23
C LEU A 142 9.82 7.48 2.89
N ILE A 143 10.66 8.43 2.50
CA ILE A 143 11.46 8.34 1.27
C ILE A 143 12.45 7.17 1.35
N ALA A 144 13.19 7.05 2.46
CA ALA A 144 14.14 5.97 2.66
C ALA A 144 13.46 4.59 2.65
N PHE A 145 12.30 4.46 3.28
CA PHE A 145 11.51 3.23 3.30
C PHE A 145 11.01 2.88 1.90
N ALA A 146 10.49 3.85 1.14
CA ALA A 146 10.02 3.62 -0.23
C ALA A 146 11.16 3.18 -1.17
N VAL A 147 12.32 3.81 -1.08
CA VAL A 147 13.51 3.40 -1.85
C VAL A 147 13.97 2.01 -1.43
N GLY A 148 14.08 1.76 -0.11
CA GLY A 148 14.48 0.45 0.43
C GLY A 148 13.55 -0.68 -0.03
N VAL A 149 12.23 -0.50 0.10
CA VAL A 149 11.23 -1.48 -0.37
C VAL A 149 11.32 -1.68 -1.87
N SER A 150 11.46 -0.61 -2.66
CA SER A 150 11.56 -0.72 -4.13
C SER A 150 12.78 -1.53 -4.56
N VAL A 151 13.94 -1.27 -3.94
CA VAL A 151 15.19 -2.01 -4.20
C VAL A 151 15.06 -3.47 -3.75
N LEU A 152 14.59 -3.71 -2.53
CA LEU A 152 14.44 -5.07 -1.99
C LEU A 152 13.48 -5.92 -2.83
N MET A 153 12.35 -5.34 -3.25
CA MET A 153 11.39 -6.05 -4.11
C MET A 153 11.95 -6.30 -5.51
N GLY A 154 12.68 -5.33 -6.08
CA GLY A 154 13.36 -5.50 -7.37
C GLY A 154 14.43 -6.59 -7.32
N CYS A 155 15.27 -6.58 -6.30
CA CYS A 155 16.28 -7.62 -6.06
C CYS A 155 15.63 -8.99 -5.77
N SER A 156 14.59 -9.02 -4.95
CA SER A 156 13.87 -10.26 -4.63
C SER A 156 13.28 -10.88 -5.88
N ALA A 157 12.62 -10.11 -6.73
CA ALA A 157 12.03 -10.59 -7.98
C ALA A 157 13.09 -11.17 -8.94
N SER A 158 14.31 -10.61 -8.98
CA SER A 158 15.36 -11.01 -9.91
C SER A 158 16.24 -12.15 -9.38
N PHE A 159 16.58 -12.11 -8.09
CA PHE A 159 17.67 -12.94 -7.54
C PHE A 159 17.22 -13.93 -6.45
N SER A 160 16.07 -13.72 -5.79
CA SER A 160 15.66 -14.60 -4.69
C SER A 160 14.88 -15.82 -5.17
N ILE A 161 15.00 -16.94 -4.42
CA ILE A 161 14.16 -18.13 -4.60
C ILE A 161 12.68 -17.77 -4.37
N PHE A 162 12.39 -16.93 -3.37
CA PHE A 162 11.04 -16.47 -3.08
C PHE A 162 10.42 -15.70 -4.27
N GLY A 163 11.17 -14.80 -4.91
CA GLY A 163 10.67 -14.08 -6.08
C GLY A 163 10.36 -15.00 -7.26
N LYS A 164 11.19 -16.04 -7.49
CA LYS A 164 10.95 -17.05 -8.52
C LYS A 164 9.73 -17.92 -8.20
N GLN A 165 9.59 -18.35 -6.95
CA GLN A 165 8.41 -19.09 -6.48
C GLN A 165 7.13 -18.25 -6.61
N GLN A 166 7.18 -16.98 -6.23
CA GLN A 166 6.07 -16.04 -6.39
C GLN A 166 5.67 -15.90 -7.87
N ALA A 167 6.62 -15.73 -8.76
CA ALA A 167 6.36 -15.64 -10.20
C ALA A 167 5.71 -16.91 -10.74
N ALA A 168 6.20 -18.09 -10.35
CA ALA A 168 5.62 -19.38 -10.75
C ALA A 168 4.17 -19.53 -10.25
N VAL A 169 3.91 -19.25 -8.96
CA VAL A 169 2.57 -19.29 -8.37
C VAL A 169 1.64 -18.28 -9.05
N ALA A 170 2.16 -17.11 -9.39
CA ALA A 170 1.44 -16.07 -10.10
C ALA A 170 1.05 -16.48 -11.52
N GLU A 171 1.84 -17.28 -12.20
CA GLU A 171 1.57 -17.74 -13.55
C GLU A 171 0.58 -18.92 -13.56
N HIS A 172 0.89 -19.98 -12.82
CA HIS A 172 0.05 -21.16 -12.70
C HIS A 172 0.18 -21.82 -11.31
N SER A 173 -0.75 -21.55 -10.40
CA SER A 173 -0.72 -22.08 -9.03
C SER A 173 -0.83 -23.61 -8.96
N GLU A 174 -1.64 -24.24 -9.83
CA GLU A 174 -1.79 -25.69 -9.87
C GLU A 174 -0.50 -26.38 -10.36
N LEU A 175 0.08 -25.89 -11.46
CA LEU A 175 1.36 -26.40 -11.96
C LEU A 175 2.47 -26.22 -10.93
N SER A 176 2.50 -25.09 -10.23
CA SER A 176 3.49 -24.84 -9.17
C SER A 176 3.45 -25.90 -8.07
N THR A 177 2.26 -26.37 -7.71
CA THR A 177 2.08 -27.46 -6.74
C THR A 177 2.65 -28.77 -7.26
N ILE A 178 2.45 -29.09 -8.55
CA ILE A 178 3.00 -30.30 -9.18
C ILE A 178 4.53 -30.27 -9.17
N PHE A 179 5.15 -29.09 -9.35
CA PHE A 179 6.60 -28.92 -9.24
C PHE A 179 7.12 -28.81 -7.79
N GLY A 180 6.28 -29.07 -6.79
CA GLY A 180 6.69 -29.12 -5.38
C GLY A 180 6.79 -27.75 -4.70
N ILE A 181 6.25 -26.68 -5.28
CA ILE A 181 6.18 -25.38 -4.64
C ILE A 181 4.98 -25.36 -3.68
N ASP A 182 5.24 -25.06 -2.41
CA ASP A 182 4.18 -24.86 -1.42
C ASP A 182 3.51 -23.49 -1.66
N VAL A 183 2.43 -23.51 -2.46
CA VAL A 183 1.64 -22.33 -2.84
C VAL A 183 1.13 -21.59 -1.62
N LEU A 184 0.69 -22.31 -0.56
CA LEU A 184 0.20 -21.70 0.66
C LEU A 184 1.28 -20.90 1.37
N SER A 185 2.47 -21.49 1.52
CA SER A 185 3.61 -20.79 2.15
C SER A 185 4.00 -19.53 1.37
N VAL A 186 3.97 -19.58 0.04
CA VAL A 186 4.24 -18.40 -0.81
C VAL A 186 3.18 -17.33 -0.59
N GLN A 187 1.89 -17.68 -0.63
CA GLN A 187 0.80 -16.73 -0.39
C GLN A 187 0.88 -16.10 1.00
N MET A 188 1.13 -16.88 2.04
CA MET A 188 1.29 -16.37 3.42
C MET A 188 2.43 -15.36 3.52
N LYS A 189 3.59 -15.66 2.94
CA LYS A 189 4.74 -14.74 2.91
C LYS A 189 4.41 -13.45 2.15
N VAL A 190 3.68 -13.56 1.04
CA VAL A 190 3.22 -12.40 0.26
C VAL A 190 2.30 -11.51 1.09
N PHE A 191 1.29 -12.09 1.74
CA PHE A 191 0.38 -11.31 2.60
C PHE A 191 1.11 -10.69 3.79
N LEU A 192 2.06 -11.41 4.41
CA LEU A 192 2.90 -10.90 5.48
C LEU A 192 3.69 -9.65 5.03
N ILE A 193 4.45 -9.79 3.95
CA ILE A 193 5.32 -8.73 3.45
C ILE A 193 4.51 -7.54 2.94
N ALA A 194 3.46 -7.79 2.16
CA ALA A 194 2.60 -6.75 1.62
C ALA A 194 1.93 -5.93 2.74
N SER A 195 1.37 -6.63 3.75
CA SER A 195 0.72 -5.97 4.89
C SER A 195 1.72 -5.23 5.78
N ALA A 196 2.91 -5.77 5.97
CA ALA A 196 3.99 -5.10 6.70
C ALA A 196 4.41 -3.78 5.99
N VAL A 197 4.52 -3.79 4.66
CA VAL A 197 4.82 -2.58 3.86
C VAL A 197 3.67 -1.60 3.93
N GLY A 198 2.41 -2.06 3.78
CA GLY A 198 1.22 -1.22 3.92
C GLY A 198 1.11 -0.59 5.31
N GLY A 199 1.39 -1.36 6.37
CA GLY A 199 1.41 -0.87 7.73
C GLY A 199 2.51 0.14 8.01
N GLY A 200 3.70 -0.09 7.44
CA GLY A 200 4.80 0.88 7.50
C GLY A 200 4.46 2.19 6.80
N LEU A 201 3.80 2.13 5.63
CA LEU A 201 3.25 3.31 4.97
C LEU A 201 2.26 4.04 5.87
N GLY A 202 1.28 3.31 6.43
CA GLY A 202 0.26 3.89 7.31
C GLY A 202 0.83 4.56 8.56
N ALA A 203 1.85 3.93 9.17
CA ALA A 203 2.55 4.49 10.32
C ALA A 203 3.26 5.81 9.96
N LEU A 204 4.02 5.85 8.86
CA LEU A 204 4.78 7.03 8.46
C LEU A 204 3.87 8.17 8.01
N VAL A 205 2.83 7.88 7.24
CA VAL A 205 1.85 8.89 6.82
C VAL A 205 1.05 9.39 8.03
N GLY A 206 0.66 8.50 8.95
CA GLY A 206 -0.04 8.88 10.16
C GLY A 206 0.80 9.74 11.10
N MET A 207 2.12 9.53 11.13
CA MET A 207 3.06 10.39 11.88
C MET A 207 3.27 11.75 11.21
N ASP A 208 3.26 11.83 9.87
CA ASP A 208 3.52 13.06 9.11
C ASP A 208 2.27 13.97 9.01
N LEU A 209 1.10 13.37 8.81
CA LEU A 209 -0.15 14.11 8.59
C LEU A 209 -1.13 13.91 9.75
N SER A 210 -2.01 12.95 9.59
CA SER A 210 -3.03 12.57 10.57
C SER A 210 -3.55 11.16 10.27
N ILE A 211 -4.19 10.57 11.27
CA ILE A 211 -4.77 9.23 11.18
C ILE A 211 -6.28 9.38 11.22
N SER A 212 -6.96 8.78 10.27
CA SER A 212 -8.41 8.61 10.24
C SER A 212 -8.78 7.18 9.87
N PRO A 213 -9.99 6.68 10.21
CA PRO A 213 -10.39 5.32 9.86
C PRO A 213 -10.36 5.06 8.35
N GLY A 214 -10.64 6.08 7.52
CA GLY A 214 -10.66 6.00 6.07
C GLY A 214 -9.31 6.13 5.37
N MET A 215 -8.25 6.56 6.08
CA MET A 215 -6.96 6.89 5.47
C MET A 215 -6.37 5.79 4.58
N GLY A 216 -6.70 4.54 4.88
CA GLY A 216 -6.20 3.41 4.11
C GLY A 216 -6.64 3.44 2.65
N PHE A 217 -7.88 3.79 2.36
CA PHE A 217 -8.37 3.96 0.99
C PHE A 217 -7.75 5.16 0.30
N ASP A 218 -7.60 6.28 1.01
CA ASP A 218 -7.06 7.53 0.47
C ASP A 218 -5.64 7.34 -0.09
N TRP A 219 -4.87 6.40 0.48
CA TRP A 219 -3.53 6.07 0.00
C TRP A 219 -3.48 4.84 -0.91
N LEU A 220 -4.36 3.85 -0.68
CA LEU A 220 -4.38 2.65 -1.51
C LEU A 220 -4.82 2.95 -2.94
N LEU A 221 -5.88 3.74 -3.13
CA LEU A 221 -6.45 3.98 -4.46
C LEU A 221 -5.46 4.66 -5.42
N PRO A 222 -4.74 5.73 -5.06
CA PRO A 222 -3.66 6.26 -5.90
C PRO A 222 -2.59 5.23 -6.23
N GLY A 223 -2.26 4.33 -5.27
CA GLY A 223 -1.34 3.22 -5.49
C GLY A 223 -1.85 2.21 -6.52
N VAL A 224 -3.14 1.87 -6.47
CA VAL A 224 -3.79 1.01 -7.48
C VAL A 224 -3.79 1.67 -8.86
N VAL A 225 -4.08 2.96 -8.94
CA VAL A 225 -4.00 3.72 -10.20
C VAL A 225 -2.59 3.66 -10.77
N ALA A 226 -1.56 3.92 -9.93
CA ALA A 226 -0.17 3.84 -10.35
C ALA A 226 0.24 2.43 -10.82
N LEU A 227 -0.28 1.38 -10.16
CA LEU A 227 -0.05 0.00 -10.55
C LEU A 227 -0.65 -0.31 -11.92
N LEU A 228 -1.89 0.09 -12.17
CA LEU A 228 -2.58 -0.15 -13.44
C LEU A 228 -1.90 0.59 -14.58
N VAL A 229 -1.60 1.88 -14.40
CA VAL A 229 -0.93 2.71 -15.41
C VAL A 229 0.49 2.24 -15.68
N GLY A 230 1.24 1.84 -14.63
CA GLY A 230 2.62 1.36 -14.75
C GLY A 230 2.73 -0.06 -15.28
N GLY A 231 1.62 -0.83 -15.23
CA GLY A 231 1.60 -2.24 -15.59
C GLY A 231 2.10 -3.16 -14.47
N ILE A 232 1.43 -4.29 -14.33
CA ILE A 232 1.55 -5.20 -13.17
C ILE A 232 2.91 -5.92 -13.12
N TYR A 233 3.50 -6.21 -14.29
CA TYR A 233 4.64 -7.13 -14.37
C TYR A 233 5.99 -6.52 -13.98
N ARG A 234 6.24 -5.25 -14.29
CA ARG A 234 7.57 -4.64 -14.13
C ARG A 234 7.59 -3.55 -13.06
N ILE A 235 8.19 -3.82 -11.92
CA ILE A 235 8.31 -2.91 -10.76
C ILE A 235 8.78 -1.51 -11.17
N ARG A 236 9.76 -1.40 -12.06
CA ARG A 236 10.31 -0.10 -12.51
C ARG A 236 9.24 0.82 -13.13
N TYR A 237 8.29 0.28 -13.87
CA TYR A 237 7.23 1.08 -14.47
C TYR A 237 6.17 1.48 -13.46
N VAL A 238 5.90 0.65 -12.45
CA VAL A 238 5.04 1.00 -11.32
C VAL A 238 5.63 2.19 -10.55
N VAL A 239 6.95 2.15 -10.27
CA VAL A 239 7.65 3.26 -9.62
C VAL A 239 7.59 4.53 -10.47
N LEU A 240 7.86 4.43 -11.78
CA LEU A 240 7.77 5.58 -12.68
C LEU A 240 6.35 6.16 -12.75
N ALA A 241 5.32 5.32 -12.87
CA ALA A 241 3.93 5.74 -12.87
C ALA A 241 3.55 6.41 -11.54
N SER A 242 4.03 5.90 -10.42
CA SER A 242 3.83 6.51 -9.10
C SER A 242 4.45 7.91 -9.01
N VAL A 243 5.67 8.09 -9.53
CA VAL A 243 6.32 9.42 -9.58
C VAL A 243 5.56 10.38 -10.50
N MET A 244 5.13 9.91 -11.67
CA MET A 244 4.32 10.73 -12.59
C MET A 244 3.00 11.14 -11.93
N LEU A 245 2.29 10.21 -11.31
CA LEU A 245 1.03 10.49 -10.63
C LEU A 245 1.20 11.47 -9.46
N ALA A 246 2.27 11.29 -8.67
CA ALA A 246 2.63 12.23 -7.60
C ALA A 246 2.96 13.62 -8.13
N SER A 247 3.65 13.72 -9.27
CA SER A 247 3.96 15.01 -9.91
C SER A 247 2.67 15.74 -10.34
N VAL A 248 1.74 15.02 -10.94
CA VAL A 248 0.41 15.57 -11.31
C VAL A 248 -0.34 16.01 -10.06
N ARG A 249 -0.41 15.14 -9.04
CA ARG A 249 -1.07 15.45 -7.75
C ARG A 249 -0.51 16.72 -7.11
N THR A 250 0.82 16.83 -7.02
CA THR A 250 1.47 17.99 -6.40
C THR A 250 1.25 19.25 -7.22
N ALA A 251 1.29 19.18 -8.54
CA ALA A 251 0.98 20.31 -9.41
C ALA A 251 -0.48 20.77 -9.25
N VAL A 252 -1.43 19.83 -9.20
CA VAL A 252 -2.85 20.14 -8.97
C VAL A 252 -3.06 20.83 -7.63
N ILE A 253 -2.44 20.31 -6.57
CA ILE A 253 -2.53 20.94 -5.22
C ILE A 253 -1.98 22.36 -5.25
N TRP A 254 -0.88 22.58 -5.98
CA TRP A 254 -0.22 23.89 -6.05
C TRP A 254 -1.01 24.94 -6.83
N TYR A 255 -1.61 24.55 -7.96
CA TYR A 255 -2.30 25.49 -8.85
C TYR A 255 -3.81 25.58 -8.61
N LEU A 256 -4.46 24.49 -8.21
CA LEU A 256 -5.92 24.38 -8.11
C LEU A 256 -6.42 24.17 -6.68
N GLY A 257 -5.53 23.78 -5.77
CA GLY A 257 -5.86 23.44 -4.38
C GLY A 257 -6.10 21.95 -4.13
N SER A 258 -6.07 21.57 -2.86
CA SER A 258 -6.13 20.16 -2.43
C SER A 258 -7.45 19.45 -2.75
N MET A 259 -8.56 20.18 -2.89
CA MET A 259 -9.87 19.59 -3.20
C MET A 259 -9.93 18.93 -4.58
N TRP A 260 -9.05 19.34 -5.53
CA TRP A 260 -9.06 18.85 -6.91
C TRP A 260 -8.15 17.63 -7.13
N GLN A 261 -7.28 17.30 -6.16
CA GLN A 261 -6.25 16.27 -6.35
C GLN A 261 -6.84 14.89 -6.72
N ASP A 262 -7.93 14.49 -6.07
CA ASP A 262 -8.53 13.17 -6.26
C ASP A 262 -9.28 13.08 -7.59
N ILE A 263 -9.94 14.15 -7.99
CA ILE A 263 -10.60 14.23 -9.31
C ILE A 263 -9.59 13.98 -10.43
N PHE A 264 -8.41 14.60 -10.35
CA PHE A 264 -7.38 14.43 -11.38
C PHE A 264 -6.80 13.00 -11.35
N ILE A 265 -6.54 12.43 -10.17
CA ILE A 265 -6.04 11.06 -10.04
C ILE A 265 -7.03 10.06 -10.67
N TYR A 266 -8.32 10.18 -10.34
CA TYR A 266 -9.33 9.26 -10.88
C TYR A 266 -9.67 9.55 -12.34
N SER A 267 -9.49 10.78 -12.81
CA SER A 267 -9.59 11.11 -14.25
C SER A 267 -8.48 10.41 -15.05
N VAL A 268 -7.26 10.34 -14.52
CA VAL A 268 -6.16 9.56 -15.12
C VAL A 268 -6.53 8.09 -15.20
N LEU A 269 -7.09 7.52 -14.13
CA LEU A 269 -7.56 6.14 -14.13
C LEU A 269 -8.66 5.92 -15.17
N PHE A 270 -9.67 6.78 -15.19
CA PHE A 270 -10.78 6.68 -16.13
C PHE A 270 -10.28 6.75 -17.58
N LEU A 271 -9.43 7.72 -17.88
CA LEU A 271 -8.85 7.88 -19.23
C LEU A 271 -8.02 6.65 -19.62
N TYR A 272 -7.24 6.11 -18.68
CA TYR A 272 -6.44 4.90 -18.92
C TYR A 272 -7.32 3.69 -19.24
N LEU A 273 -8.37 3.45 -18.45
CA LEU A 273 -9.32 2.36 -18.68
C LEU A 273 -10.14 2.55 -19.96
N PHE A 274 -10.48 3.80 -20.30
CA PHE A 274 -11.17 4.13 -21.54
C PHE A 274 -10.31 3.84 -22.78
N LEU A 275 -9.01 4.14 -22.70
CA LEU A 275 -8.07 3.91 -23.79
C LEU A 275 -7.62 2.42 -23.88
N ARG A 276 -7.73 1.67 -22.78
CA ARG A 276 -7.34 0.26 -22.69
C ARG A 276 -8.40 -0.62 -22.04
N PRO A 277 -9.57 -0.76 -22.65
CA PRO A 277 -10.68 -1.56 -22.10
C PRO A 277 -10.33 -3.06 -21.95
N GLU A 278 -9.36 -3.55 -22.70
CA GLU A 278 -8.88 -4.94 -22.70
C GLU A 278 -8.39 -5.41 -21.31
N ILE A 279 -7.88 -4.49 -20.50
CA ILE A 279 -7.42 -4.78 -19.12
C ILE A 279 -8.59 -5.17 -18.20
N LEU A 280 -9.79 -4.67 -18.46
CA LEU A 280 -11.00 -5.02 -17.71
C LEU A 280 -11.57 -6.38 -18.13
N VAL A 281 -11.33 -6.79 -19.36
CA VAL A 281 -11.88 -8.03 -19.93
C VAL A 281 -10.99 -9.24 -19.67
N GLY A 282 -9.77 -9.04 -19.14
CA GLY A 282 -8.91 -10.15 -18.73
C GLY A 282 -8.10 -10.83 -19.84
N ASP A 283 -8.13 -10.32 -21.07
CA ASP A 283 -7.44 -10.94 -22.22
C ASP A 283 -5.91 -10.76 -22.18
N GLU A 284 -5.38 -9.86 -21.37
CA GLU A 284 -3.90 -9.73 -21.18
C GLU A 284 -3.33 -10.62 -20.06
N MET A 285 -4.12 -11.54 -19.49
CA MET A 285 -3.66 -12.49 -18.47
C MET A 285 -3.38 -13.90 -19.00
N GLN A 286 -3.25 -14.07 -20.32
CA GLN A 286 -2.75 -15.31 -20.95
C GLN A 286 -1.28 -15.25 -21.26
#